data_87d48a91fed039e5e029ffe9ffe00dc2
#
_entry.id   87d48a91fed039e5e029ffe9ffe00dc2
#
_cell.length_a   1.000
_cell.length_b   1.000
_cell.length_c   1.000
_cell.angle_alpha   90.00
_cell.angle_beta   90.00
_cell.angle_gamma   90.00
#
_symmetry.space_group_name_H-M   'P 1'
#
loop_
_entity.id
_entity.type
_entity.pdbx_description
1 polymer ?
#
loop_
_entity_poly.entity_id
_entity_poly.type
_entity_poly.pdbx_seq_one_letter_code
_entity_poly.pdbx_strand_id
1 'polypeptide(L)'
;MARLRVAVLAGGRSSEHDISLASARSVLESLDPAEYDVVTVAIGRDGRWELGSGGGSVAETLPIPAASAPATLGAVDVVLPILHGPFGEDGTVQGLLELAGVAYVGAGVAASALCMDKDLFKKVLRDSGLPVARHVALRVGDAIDNPFGYPCFVKPARLGSSVGISKVHDDGELGPAVELAFRHDEKVLIEEFLDGIEVEVGVLGNFEPVASLPGQIVPLGHEWYDFASKYDEGGMDLVIPPDLPAAVIEQVQRAAVEAFRVTECEGMARVDCFVVGGSRVVVNELNTIPGFTATSVYAKLFDASGVPYEELLRRLIALALERQERRSKLQY
;
A
#
# COMPACT_ATOMS: atom_id res chain seq x y z
N MET A 1 -13.70 -25.71 16.77
CA MET A 1 -12.83 -25.85 15.59
C MET A 1 -11.40 -25.59 16.03
N ALA A 2 -10.40 -26.13 15.34
CA ALA A 2 -9.01 -25.72 15.63
C ALA A 2 -8.85 -24.24 15.30
N ARG A 3 -8.08 -23.51 16.12
CA ARG A 3 -7.75 -22.10 15.84
C ARG A 3 -6.85 -22.04 14.61
N LEU A 4 -7.03 -21.01 13.77
CA LEU A 4 -6.11 -20.74 12.67
C LEU A 4 -4.80 -20.17 13.22
N ARG A 5 -3.69 -20.70 12.74
CA ARG A 5 -2.36 -20.21 13.10
C ARG A 5 -1.93 -19.12 12.15
N VAL A 6 -1.83 -17.90 12.66
CA VAL A 6 -1.58 -16.67 11.90
C VAL A 6 -0.20 -16.13 12.22
N ALA A 7 0.65 -15.91 11.21
CA ALA A 7 1.89 -15.18 11.40
C ALA A 7 1.73 -13.71 10.99
N VAL A 8 2.07 -12.79 11.89
CA VAL A 8 2.11 -11.35 11.60
C VAL A 8 3.55 -10.93 11.39
N LEU A 9 3.90 -10.53 10.15
CA LEU A 9 5.22 -9.99 9.82
C LEU A 9 5.21 -8.48 10.04
N ALA A 10 6.22 -7.94 10.73
CA ALA A 10 6.31 -6.53 11.07
C ALA A 10 7.73 -5.98 10.99
N GLY A 11 7.88 -4.67 10.83
CA GLY A 11 9.17 -3.98 10.72
C GLY A 11 9.63 -3.82 9.28
N GLY A 12 10.78 -4.41 8.92
CA GLY A 12 11.33 -4.34 7.57
C GLY A 12 12.42 -3.29 7.40
N ARG A 13 13.02 -3.27 6.20
CA ARG A 13 14.18 -2.41 5.87
C ARG A 13 13.81 -1.02 5.38
N SER A 14 12.52 -0.78 5.12
CA SER A 14 12.04 0.48 4.56
C SER A 14 12.06 1.62 5.58
N SER A 15 11.90 2.85 5.10
CA SER A 15 11.68 4.04 5.94
C SER A 15 10.42 3.95 6.79
N GLU A 16 9.49 3.06 6.44
CA GLU A 16 8.20 2.84 7.10
C GLU A 16 8.23 1.77 8.20
N HIS A 17 9.42 1.36 8.65
CA HIS A 17 9.63 0.34 9.68
C HIS A 17 8.79 0.55 10.94
N ASP A 18 8.80 1.75 11.50
CA ASP A 18 8.08 2.05 12.74
C ASP A 18 6.55 2.07 12.54
N ILE A 19 6.10 2.45 11.35
CA ILE A 19 4.69 2.40 10.94
C ILE A 19 4.22 0.95 10.84
N SER A 20 5.05 0.09 10.27
CA SER A 20 4.81 -1.35 10.23
C SER A 20 4.67 -1.96 11.63
N LEU A 21 5.54 -1.59 12.57
CA LEU A 21 5.45 -2.05 13.96
C LEU A 21 4.17 -1.57 14.65
N ALA A 22 3.76 -0.32 14.40
CA ALA A 22 2.51 0.23 14.94
C ALA A 22 1.28 -0.49 14.34
N SER A 23 1.28 -0.72 13.03
CA SER A 23 0.23 -1.46 12.32
C SER A 23 0.11 -2.90 12.84
N ALA A 24 1.23 -3.59 13.00
CA ALA A 24 1.23 -4.96 13.52
C ALA A 24 0.70 -5.04 14.97
N ARG A 25 1.04 -4.06 15.81
CA ARG A 25 0.50 -3.99 17.18
C ARG A 25 -1.03 -3.86 17.16
N SER A 26 -1.58 -2.98 16.34
CA SER A 26 -3.04 -2.82 16.17
C SER A 26 -3.71 -4.11 15.69
N VAL A 27 -3.09 -4.83 14.74
CA VAL A 27 -3.57 -6.13 14.28
C VAL A 27 -3.59 -7.14 15.42
N LEU A 28 -2.51 -7.24 16.20
CA LEU A 28 -2.39 -8.17 17.33
C LEU A 28 -3.44 -7.92 18.41
N GLU A 29 -3.77 -6.67 18.69
CA GLU A 29 -4.79 -6.27 19.66
C GLU A 29 -6.22 -6.61 19.20
N SER A 30 -6.43 -6.71 17.88
CA SER A 30 -7.77 -6.89 17.28
C SER A 30 -8.05 -8.31 16.78
N LEU A 31 -7.05 -9.20 16.75
CA LEU A 31 -7.26 -10.63 16.44
C LEU A 31 -7.81 -11.37 17.65
N ASP A 32 -9.00 -12.00 17.50
CA ASP A 32 -9.64 -12.77 18.59
C ASP A 32 -8.80 -14.01 18.93
N PRO A 33 -8.26 -14.12 20.16
CA PRO A 33 -7.48 -15.27 20.58
C PRO A 33 -8.30 -16.58 20.68
N ALA A 34 -9.63 -16.50 20.63
CA ALA A 34 -10.48 -17.68 20.54
C ALA A 34 -10.50 -18.29 19.12
N GLU A 35 -10.29 -17.45 18.10
CA GLU A 35 -10.28 -17.87 16.69
C GLU A 35 -8.85 -18.09 16.16
N TYR A 36 -7.87 -17.33 16.65
CA TYR A 36 -6.51 -17.26 16.10
C TYR A 36 -5.43 -17.64 17.12
N ASP A 37 -4.44 -18.42 16.66
CA ASP A 37 -3.17 -18.65 17.35
C ASP A 37 -2.10 -17.82 16.65
N VAL A 38 -1.67 -16.72 17.28
CA VAL A 38 -0.87 -15.70 16.59
C VAL A 38 0.61 -15.84 16.92
N VAL A 39 1.43 -15.83 15.87
CA VAL A 39 2.89 -15.79 15.94
C VAL A 39 3.37 -14.48 15.33
N THR A 40 4.24 -13.76 16.03
CA THR A 40 4.85 -12.52 15.51
C THR A 40 6.22 -12.80 14.94
N VAL A 41 6.52 -12.20 13.79
CA VAL A 41 7.84 -12.23 13.18
C VAL A 41 8.28 -10.78 12.95
N ALA A 42 9.29 -10.33 13.69
CA ALA A 42 9.89 -9.03 13.52
C ALA A 42 11.01 -9.08 12.47
N ILE A 43 11.03 -8.10 11.57
CA ILE A 43 12.10 -7.94 10.59
C ILE A 43 12.84 -6.66 10.92
N GLY A 44 14.11 -6.78 11.28
CA GLY A 44 14.96 -5.66 11.62
C GLY A 44 15.25 -4.74 10.42
N ARG A 45 15.73 -3.52 10.69
CA ARG A 45 16.19 -2.59 9.63
C ARG A 45 17.38 -3.13 8.83
N ASP A 46 18.12 -4.10 9.39
CA ASP A 46 19.19 -4.84 8.72
C ASP A 46 18.68 -6.03 7.88
N GLY A 47 17.36 -6.29 7.91
CA GLY A 47 16.69 -7.37 7.20
C GLY A 47 16.73 -8.73 7.91
N ARG A 48 17.20 -8.80 9.16
CA ARG A 48 17.15 -10.03 9.95
C ARG A 48 15.74 -10.29 10.46
N TRP A 49 15.37 -11.55 10.44
CA TRP A 49 14.05 -12.02 10.89
C TRP A 49 14.17 -12.61 12.29
N GLU A 50 13.29 -12.20 13.19
CA GLU A 50 13.24 -12.61 14.58
C GLU A 50 11.86 -13.16 14.92
N LEU A 51 11.79 -14.37 15.45
CA LEU A 51 10.54 -14.96 15.93
C LEU A 51 10.22 -14.42 17.34
N GLY A 52 9.05 -13.80 17.47
CA GLY A 52 8.46 -13.50 18.76
C GLY A 52 7.64 -14.68 19.27
N SER A 53 7.93 -15.17 20.46
CA SER A 53 7.04 -16.09 21.17
C SER A 53 5.81 -15.34 21.67
N GLY A 54 4.61 -15.78 21.32
CA GLY A 54 3.36 -15.23 21.85
C GLY A 54 3.35 -15.28 23.37
N GLY A 55 3.27 -14.11 24.00
CA GLY A 55 3.16 -13.97 25.46
C GLY A 55 4.43 -13.49 26.15
N GLY A 56 4.69 -12.19 26.12
CA GLY A 56 5.44 -11.44 27.13
C GLY A 56 6.86 -11.91 27.42
N SER A 57 7.78 -11.43 26.66
CA SER A 57 9.19 -11.19 26.93
C SER A 57 9.93 -11.13 25.59
N VAL A 58 10.86 -10.18 25.48
CA VAL A 58 11.74 -10.05 24.31
C VAL A 58 12.39 -11.41 24.06
N ALA A 59 12.03 -12.00 22.92
CA ALA A 59 12.39 -13.35 22.54
C ALA A 59 13.89 -13.54 22.44
N GLU A 60 14.34 -14.75 22.68
CA GLU A 60 15.63 -15.24 22.25
C GLU A 60 15.75 -15.04 20.73
N THR A 61 16.60 -14.12 20.34
CA THR A 61 16.88 -13.72 18.99
C THR A 61 17.60 -14.85 18.28
N LEU A 62 16.88 -15.69 17.55
CA LEU A 62 17.50 -16.57 16.59
C LEU A 62 17.56 -15.83 15.25
N PRO A 63 18.75 -15.41 14.78
CA PRO A 63 18.88 -14.91 13.42
C PRO A 63 18.51 -16.07 12.49
N ILE A 64 17.34 -15.96 11.85
CA ILE A 64 16.94 -16.94 10.85
C ILE A 64 17.69 -16.56 9.56
N PRO A 65 18.62 -17.38 9.07
CA PRO A 65 19.16 -17.19 7.74
C PRO A 65 17.98 -17.22 6.75
N ALA A 66 18.05 -16.41 5.69
CA ALA A 66 16.99 -16.33 4.68
C ALA A 66 16.55 -17.72 4.15
N ALA A 67 17.46 -18.70 4.17
CA ALA A 67 17.20 -20.09 3.81
C ALA A 67 16.32 -20.89 4.80
N SER A 68 16.15 -20.43 6.04
CA SER A 68 15.34 -21.10 7.06
C SER A 68 14.00 -20.40 7.35
N ALA A 69 13.79 -19.18 6.84
CA ALA A 69 12.53 -18.46 6.99
C ALA A 69 11.30 -19.25 6.47
N PRO A 70 11.34 -19.92 5.29
CA PRO A 70 10.24 -20.77 4.81
C PRO A 70 9.89 -21.93 5.73
N ALA A 71 10.89 -22.59 6.32
CA ALA A 71 10.67 -23.75 7.22
C ALA A 71 9.95 -23.34 8.51
N THR A 72 10.19 -22.12 8.98
CA THR A 72 9.53 -21.57 10.17
C THR A 72 8.11 -21.11 9.87
N LEU A 73 7.88 -20.51 8.68
CA LEU A 73 6.56 -20.07 8.22
C LEU A 73 5.66 -21.25 7.82
N GLY A 74 6.23 -22.39 7.39
CA GLY A 74 5.47 -23.60 7.00
C GLY A 74 4.63 -24.24 8.11
N ALA A 75 4.74 -23.78 9.35
CA ALA A 75 3.90 -24.20 10.46
C ALA A 75 2.68 -23.30 10.71
N VAL A 76 2.40 -22.32 9.83
CA VAL A 76 1.28 -21.39 9.93
C VAL A 76 0.29 -21.60 8.79
N ASP A 77 -0.99 -21.28 9.04
CA ASP A 77 -2.05 -21.39 8.04
C ASP A 77 -2.08 -20.18 7.11
N VAL A 78 -1.78 -18.98 7.64
CA VAL A 78 -1.81 -17.73 6.88
C VAL A 78 -0.83 -16.72 7.45
N VAL A 79 -0.26 -15.90 6.57
CA VAL A 79 0.64 -14.78 6.91
C VAL A 79 -0.06 -13.44 6.66
N LEU A 80 0.02 -12.52 7.64
CA LEU A 80 -0.30 -11.11 7.47
C LEU A 80 1.03 -10.34 7.33
N PRO A 81 1.44 -9.99 6.11
CA PRO A 81 2.68 -9.25 5.88
C PRO A 81 2.42 -7.76 6.07
N ILE A 82 2.41 -7.28 7.32
CA ILE A 82 2.20 -5.87 7.66
C ILE A 82 3.50 -5.11 7.46
N LEU A 83 3.98 -5.05 6.22
CA LEU A 83 5.24 -4.47 5.81
C LEU A 83 4.99 -3.39 4.77
N HIS A 84 5.33 -2.13 5.07
CA HIS A 84 5.08 -1.01 4.18
C HIS A 84 6.33 -0.63 3.37
N GLY A 85 6.10 -0.16 2.13
CA GLY A 85 7.14 0.29 1.22
C GLY A 85 7.99 -0.83 0.60
N PRO A 86 9.24 -0.52 0.18
CA PRO A 86 10.15 -1.48 -0.44
C PRO A 86 10.38 -2.72 0.43
N PHE A 87 10.49 -3.88 -0.23
CA PHE A 87 10.58 -5.24 0.35
C PHE A 87 9.28 -5.74 0.99
N GLY A 88 8.29 -4.89 1.24
CA GLY A 88 6.97 -5.25 1.76
C GLY A 88 5.89 -5.24 0.69
N GLU A 89 5.85 -4.18 -0.14
CA GLU A 89 4.80 -3.94 -1.13
C GLU A 89 5.27 -4.12 -2.59
N ASP A 90 6.50 -4.55 -2.83
CA ASP A 90 7.15 -4.62 -4.15
C ASP A 90 7.19 -6.02 -4.77
N GLY A 91 6.53 -6.98 -4.17
CA GLY A 91 6.52 -8.38 -4.61
C GLY A 91 7.61 -9.26 -3.98
N THR A 92 8.58 -8.66 -3.26
CA THR A 92 9.73 -9.40 -2.69
C THR A 92 9.28 -10.38 -1.60
N VAL A 93 8.55 -9.92 -0.58
CA VAL A 93 8.04 -10.78 0.47
C VAL A 93 6.95 -11.71 -0.05
N GLN A 94 6.13 -11.25 -0.99
CA GLN A 94 5.11 -12.06 -1.63
C GLN A 94 5.74 -13.25 -2.39
N GLY A 95 6.83 -13.01 -3.13
CA GLY A 95 7.60 -14.07 -3.80
C GLY A 95 8.18 -15.10 -2.84
N LEU A 96 8.67 -14.68 -1.68
CA LEU A 96 9.13 -15.59 -0.62
C LEU A 96 7.98 -16.47 -0.11
N LEU A 97 6.80 -15.91 0.13
CA LEU A 97 5.63 -16.62 0.63
C LEU A 97 5.04 -17.58 -0.43
N GLU A 98 5.04 -17.19 -1.72
CA GLU A 98 4.68 -18.08 -2.84
C GLU A 98 5.61 -19.31 -2.90
N LEU A 99 6.93 -19.11 -2.81
CA LEU A 99 7.91 -20.21 -2.79
C LEU A 99 7.77 -21.11 -1.55
N ALA A 100 7.32 -20.54 -0.43
CA ALA A 100 7.03 -21.29 0.79
C ALA A 100 5.70 -22.06 0.73
N GLY A 101 4.84 -21.79 -0.25
CA GLY A 101 3.52 -22.40 -0.40
C GLY A 101 2.55 -22.01 0.71
N VAL A 102 2.72 -20.84 1.34
CA VAL A 102 1.91 -20.37 2.48
C VAL A 102 0.90 -19.33 2.02
N ALA A 103 -0.35 -19.41 2.49
CA ALA A 103 -1.34 -18.36 2.25
C ALA A 103 -0.90 -17.05 2.89
N TYR A 104 -1.17 -15.92 2.22
CA TYR A 104 -0.86 -14.59 2.75
C TYR A 104 -1.91 -13.55 2.34
N VAL A 105 -2.11 -12.58 3.21
CA VAL A 105 -3.03 -11.46 2.99
C VAL A 105 -2.43 -10.44 2.03
N GLY A 106 -3.27 -9.84 1.19
CA GLY A 106 -2.91 -8.77 0.27
C GLY A 106 -2.58 -9.25 -1.15
N ALA A 107 -2.08 -8.35 -1.95
CA ALA A 107 -1.83 -8.56 -3.37
C ALA A 107 -0.73 -9.61 -3.64
N GLY A 108 -0.79 -10.25 -4.80
CA GLY A 108 0.23 -11.18 -5.27
C GLY A 108 1.51 -10.50 -5.76
N VAL A 109 2.48 -11.31 -6.19
CA VAL A 109 3.82 -10.83 -6.64
C VAL A 109 3.70 -9.81 -7.76
N ALA A 110 2.96 -10.14 -8.82
CA ALA A 110 2.87 -9.28 -10.01
C ALA A 110 2.19 -7.94 -9.69
N ALA A 111 1.05 -7.97 -9.00
CA ALA A 111 0.32 -6.78 -8.60
C ALA A 111 1.14 -5.88 -7.68
N SER A 112 1.80 -6.45 -6.66
CA SER A 112 2.67 -5.70 -5.74
C SER A 112 3.82 -5.01 -6.48
N ALA A 113 4.53 -5.73 -7.33
CA ALA A 113 5.64 -5.17 -8.10
C ALA A 113 5.19 -4.08 -9.10
N LEU A 114 4.05 -4.31 -9.76
CA LEU A 114 3.46 -3.35 -10.71
C LEU A 114 3.02 -2.06 -10.01
N CYS A 115 2.28 -2.19 -8.91
CA CYS A 115 1.71 -1.04 -8.20
C CYS A 115 2.77 -0.20 -7.49
N MET A 116 3.88 -0.83 -7.04
CA MET A 116 5.00 -0.11 -6.47
C MET A 116 5.68 0.81 -7.49
N ASP A 117 5.78 0.41 -8.76
CA ASP A 117 6.42 1.19 -9.81
C ASP A 117 5.40 2.15 -10.48
N LYS A 118 5.40 3.41 -10.04
CA LYS A 118 4.45 4.45 -10.50
C LYS A 118 4.42 4.64 -12.03
N ASP A 119 5.56 4.45 -12.70
CA ASP A 119 5.64 4.54 -14.17
C ASP A 119 4.92 3.37 -14.85
N LEU A 120 5.20 2.13 -14.40
CA LEU A 120 4.56 0.94 -14.95
C LEU A 120 3.07 0.91 -14.61
N PHE A 121 2.71 1.22 -13.38
CA PHE A 121 1.32 1.33 -12.94
C PHE A 121 0.52 2.28 -13.83
N LYS A 122 0.99 3.52 -14.02
CA LYS A 122 0.31 4.50 -14.87
C LYS A 122 0.24 4.08 -16.34
N LYS A 123 1.23 3.35 -16.84
CA LYS A 123 1.20 2.81 -18.22
C LYS A 123 0.11 1.76 -18.37
N VAL A 124 -0.03 0.83 -17.44
CA VAL A 124 -1.07 -0.20 -17.44
C VAL A 124 -2.46 0.42 -17.35
N LEU A 125 -2.67 1.35 -16.41
CA LEU A 125 -3.95 2.02 -16.26
C LEU A 125 -4.35 2.80 -17.52
N ARG A 126 -3.40 3.51 -18.14
CA ARG A 126 -3.65 4.26 -19.37
C ARG A 126 -4.03 3.35 -20.53
N ASP A 127 -3.34 2.21 -20.70
CA ASP A 127 -3.66 1.20 -21.70
C ASP A 127 -5.07 0.62 -21.49
N SER A 128 -5.49 0.50 -20.22
CA SER A 128 -6.84 0.06 -19.83
C SER A 128 -7.89 1.18 -19.88
N GLY A 129 -7.54 2.38 -20.34
CA GLY A 129 -8.48 3.51 -20.49
C GLY A 129 -8.77 4.28 -19.20
N LEU A 130 -8.08 4.01 -18.10
CA LEU A 130 -8.21 4.77 -16.87
C LEU A 130 -7.40 6.08 -16.92
N PRO A 131 -7.99 7.22 -16.56
CA PRO A 131 -7.27 8.48 -16.49
C PRO A 131 -6.19 8.45 -15.41
N VAL A 132 -4.96 8.82 -15.79
CA VAL A 132 -3.82 9.03 -14.90
C VAL A 132 -3.13 10.35 -15.21
N ALA A 133 -2.39 10.92 -14.28
CA ALA A 133 -1.58 12.10 -14.53
C ALA A 133 -0.54 11.84 -15.63
N ARG A 134 -0.32 12.83 -16.50
CA ARG A 134 0.73 12.78 -17.52
C ARG A 134 2.09 12.82 -16.83
N HIS A 135 3.01 12.01 -17.30
CA HIS A 135 4.35 11.97 -16.72
C HIS A 135 5.39 11.59 -17.78
N VAL A 136 6.63 11.92 -17.50
CA VAL A 136 7.83 11.40 -18.15
C VAL A 136 8.67 10.69 -17.11
N ALA A 137 9.29 9.57 -17.50
CA ALA A 137 10.19 8.84 -16.64
C ALA A 137 11.63 9.10 -17.09
N LEU A 138 12.51 9.40 -16.14
CA LEU A 138 13.93 9.64 -16.33
C LEU A 138 14.77 8.57 -15.66
N ARG A 139 15.91 8.25 -16.27
CA ARG A 139 17.01 7.51 -15.66
C ARG A 139 18.24 8.38 -15.51
N VAL A 140 19.17 7.93 -14.71
CA VAL A 140 20.45 8.65 -14.53
C VAL A 140 21.12 8.86 -15.88
N GLY A 141 21.42 10.13 -16.22
CA GLY A 141 22.04 10.52 -17.48
C GLY A 141 21.07 10.98 -18.57
N ASP A 142 19.76 10.83 -18.38
CA ASP A 142 18.76 11.38 -19.29
C ASP A 142 18.74 12.91 -19.21
N ALA A 143 18.33 13.56 -20.30
CA ALA A 143 18.07 15.00 -20.30
C ALA A 143 16.87 15.31 -19.39
N ILE A 144 17.03 16.32 -18.54
CA ILE A 144 15.95 16.78 -17.66
C ILE A 144 15.11 17.78 -18.44
N ASP A 145 13.86 17.40 -18.75
CA ASP A 145 12.89 18.24 -19.43
C ASP A 145 11.51 18.08 -18.80
N ASN A 146 10.83 19.22 -18.56
CA ASN A 146 9.46 19.23 -18.05
C ASN A 146 8.48 19.71 -19.14
N PRO A 147 7.81 18.79 -19.84
CA PRO A 147 6.86 19.16 -20.89
C PRO A 147 5.49 19.63 -20.38
N PHE A 148 5.27 19.68 -19.05
CA PHE A 148 3.94 19.94 -18.45
C PHE A 148 3.78 21.37 -17.94
N GLY A 149 4.88 22.13 -17.80
CA GLY A 149 4.90 23.43 -17.14
C GLY A 149 4.92 23.30 -15.61
N TYR A 150 4.72 24.42 -14.93
CA TYR A 150 4.79 24.52 -13.47
C TYR A 150 3.44 24.94 -12.87
N PRO A 151 3.14 24.53 -11.63
CA PRO A 151 3.96 23.58 -10.84
C PRO A 151 3.92 22.17 -11.42
N CYS A 152 4.92 21.34 -11.08
CA CYS A 152 4.95 19.92 -11.38
C CYS A 152 5.46 19.14 -10.16
N PHE A 153 5.33 17.82 -10.19
CA PHE A 153 5.91 16.95 -9.17
C PHE A 153 7.10 16.17 -9.72
N VAL A 154 8.14 16.05 -8.91
CA VAL A 154 9.26 15.12 -9.16
C VAL A 154 9.22 14.04 -8.09
N LYS A 155 9.23 12.76 -8.50
CA LYS A 155 8.98 11.62 -7.61
C LYS A 155 9.94 10.46 -7.92
N PRO A 156 10.51 9.77 -6.92
CA PRO A 156 11.06 8.42 -7.14
C PRO A 156 9.95 7.49 -7.65
N ALA A 157 10.25 6.59 -8.58
CA ALA A 157 9.24 5.73 -9.19
C ALA A 157 8.74 4.64 -8.23
N ARG A 158 9.64 4.10 -7.38
CA ARG A 158 9.41 2.89 -6.56
C ARG A 158 9.59 3.16 -5.07
N LEU A 159 8.98 4.24 -4.58
CA LEU A 159 9.03 4.60 -3.16
C LEU A 159 7.68 5.15 -2.71
N GLY A 160 7.29 4.81 -1.47
CA GLY A 160 6.06 5.26 -0.81
C GLY A 160 6.26 6.47 0.10
N SER A 161 5.20 6.81 0.86
CA SER A 161 5.20 7.79 1.95
C SER A 161 5.74 9.18 1.60
N SER A 162 5.59 9.60 0.36
CA SER A 162 6.06 10.92 -0.13
C SER A 162 7.56 11.19 0.06
N VAL A 163 8.38 10.18 0.35
CA VAL A 163 9.84 10.33 0.52
C VAL A 163 10.50 10.64 -0.83
N GLY A 164 11.32 11.70 -0.85
CA GLY A 164 12.02 12.13 -2.06
C GLY A 164 11.13 12.79 -3.13
N ILE A 165 9.86 13.09 -2.80
CA ILE A 165 8.95 13.84 -3.67
C ILE A 165 9.17 15.34 -3.46
N SER A 166 9.19 16.09 -4.56
CA SER A 166 9.23 17.55 -4.55
C SER A 166 8.12 18.12 -5.42
N LYS A 167 7.42 19.15 -4.94
CA LYS A 167 6.61 20.04 -5.75
C LYS A 167 7.54 21.15 -6.26
N VAL A 168 7.61 21.30 -7.56
CA VAL A 168 8.56 22.18 -8.26
C VAL A 168 7.79 23.33 -8.89
N HIS A 169 8.19 24.55 -8.59
CA HIS A 169 7.47 25.76 -8.99
C HIS A 169 8.08 26.49 -10.19
N ASP A 170 9.36 26.24 -10.50
CA ASP A 170 10.06 26.86 -11.61
C ASP A 170 11.25 26.00 -12.11
N ASP A 171 11.89 26.45 -13.21
CA ASP A 171 13.04 25.77 -13.82
C ASP A 171 14.24 25.65 -12.87
N GLY A 172 14.43 26.59 -11.96
CA GLY A 172 15.55 26.61 -11.02
C GLY A 172 15.47 25.48 -9.99
N GLU A 173 14.26 25.05 -9.63
CA GLU A 173 14.01 23.98 -8.67
C GLU A 173 14.07 22.57 -9.31
N LEU A 174 13.88 22.47 -10.63
CA LEU A 174 13.72 21.18 -11.31
C LEU A 174 14.94 20.26 -11.17
N GLY A 175 16.13 20.78 -11.48
CA GLY A 175 17.38 20.02 -11.37
C GLY A 175 17.62 19.47 -9.96
N PRO A 176 17.64 20.33 -8.92
CA PRO A 176 17.76 19.89 -7.53
C PRO A 176 16.73 18.85 -7.10
N ALA A 177 15.47 18.97 -7.53
CA ALA A 177 14.41 18.01 -7.22
C ALA A 177 14.67 16.65 -7.86
N VAL A 178 15.12 16.62 -9.12
CA VAL A 178 15.49 15.37 -9.82
C VAL A 178 16.70 14.70 -9.15
N GLU A 179 17.72 15.48 -8.76
CA GLU A 179 18.87 14.95 -8.02
C GLU A 179 18.47 14.37 -6.66
N LEU A 180 17.55 15.03 -5.94
CA LEU A 180 17.02 14.51 -4.69
C LEU A 180 16.31 13.16 -4.90
N ALA A 181 15.43 13.08 -5.89
CA ALA A 181 14.68 11.87 -6.19
C ALA A 181 15.60 10.71 -6.61
N PHE A 182 16.68 10.97 -7.36
CA PHE A 182 17.70 9.97 -7.72
C PHE A 182 18.50 9.43 -6.54
N ARG A 183 18.50 10.07 -5.38
CA ARG A 183 19.09 9.49 -4.17
C ARG A 183 18.27 8.31 -3.64
N HIS A 184 17.02 8.20 -4.05
CA HIS A 184 16.08 7.21 -3.56
C HIS A 184 15.72 6.14 -4.59
N ASP A 185 15.81 6.43 -5.90
CA ASP A 185 15.52 5.47 -6.97
C ASP A 185 16.34 5.80 -8.22
N GLU A 186 16.72 4.80 -8.99
CA GLU A 186 17.38 4.95 -10.30
C GLU A 186 16.42 5.34 -11.43
N LYS A 187 15.11 5.38 -11.14
CA LYS A 187 14.04 5.86 -12.01
C LYS A 187 13.22 6.94 -11.31
N VAL A 188 13.08 8.08 -11.95
CA VAL A 188 12.40 9.27 -11.43
C VAL A 188 11.29 9.68 -12.40
N LEU A 189 10.18 10.16 -11.90
CA LEU A 189 9.08 10.73 -12.68
C LEU A 189 9.06 12.25 -12.52
N ILE A 190 8.88 12.96 -13.63
CA ILE A 190 8.33 14.32 -13.64
C ILE A 190 6.86 14.19 -14.04
N GLU A 191 5.96 14.70 -13.22
CA GLU A 191 4.52 14.51 -13.34
C GLU A 191 3.79 15.85 -13.32
N GLU A 192 2.76 16.01 -14.17
CA GLU A 192 1.93 17.21 -14.16
C GLU A 192 1.26 17.40 -12.79
N PHE A 193 1.12 18.65 -12.39
CA PHE A 193 0.30 19.02 -11.24
C PHE A 193 -1.19 18.89 -11.60
N LEU A 194 -1.95 18.26 -10.73
CA LEU A 194 -3.40 18.16 -10.84
C LEU A 194 -4.03 19.08 -9.79
N ASP A 195 -4.69 20.14 -10.24
CA ASP A 195 -5.47 21.02 -9.37
C ASP A 195 -6.82 20.33 -9.05
N GLY A 196 -6.87 19.60 -7.96
CA GLY A 196 -8.02 18.81 -7.55
C GLY A 196 -7.92 18.38 -6.09
N ILE A 197 -9.03 17.87 -5.57
CA ILE A 197 -9.06 17.28 -4.23
C ILE A 197 -8.55 15.84 -4.27
N GLU A 198 -7.75 15.47 -3.28
CA GLU A 198 -7.28 14.10 -3.12
C GLU A 198 -8.33 13.29 -2.37
N VAL A 199 -8.70 12.13 -2.92
CA VAL A 199 -9.64 11.19 -2.33
C VAL A 199 -9.04 9.80 -2.32
N GLU A 200 -9.18 9.10 -1.20
CA GLU A 200 -8.71 7.74 -1.02
C GLU A 200 -9.88 6.76 -0.93
N VAL A 201 -9.75 5.57 -1.52
CA VAL A 201 -10.77 4.52 -1.54
C VAL A 201 -10.15 3.20 -1.13
N GLY A 202 -10.72 2.54 -0.12
CA GLY A 202 -10.39 1.16 0.20
C GLY A 202 -11.06 0.21 -0.79
N VAL A 203 -10.30 -0.78 -1.30
CA VAL A 203 -10.83 -1.89 -2.10
C VAL A 203 -10.52 -3.20 -1.39
N LEU A 204 -11.53 -4.07 -1.31
CA LEU A 204 -11.47 -5.36 -0.60
C LEU A 204 -12.09 -6.45 -1.46
N GLY A 205 -11.38 -7.56 -1.63
CA GLY A 205 -11.88 -8.75 -2.34
C GLY A 205 -10.85 -9.41 -3.23
N ASN A 206 -11.22 -10.53 -3.85
CA ASN A 206 -10.46 -11.20 -4.88
C ASN A 206 -11.10 -10.90 -6.26
N PHE A 207 -11.90 -11.80 -6.83
CA PHE A 207 -12.52 -11.62 -8.15
C PHE A 207 -13.68 -10.63 -8.18
N GLU A 208 -14.37 -10.47 -7.06
CA GLU A 208 -15.49 -9.53 -6.92
C GLU A 208 -15.16 -8.46 -5.87
N PRO A 209 -14.20 -7.57 -6.15
CA PRO A 209 -13.79 -6.55 -5.19
C PRO A 209 -14.88 -5.51 -5.00
N VAL A 210 -14.98 -5.04 -3.76
CA VAL A 210 -15.88 -3.97 -3.34
C VAL A 210 -15.09 -2.74 -2.90
N ALA A 211 -15.58 -1.55 -3.24
CA ALA A 211 -15.02 -0.30 -2.78
C ALA A 211 -15.71 0.17 -1.50
N SER A 212 -14.95 0.78 -0.60
CA SER A 212 -15.47 1.56 0.52
C SER A 212 -16.14 2.86 0.06
N LEU A 213 -16.75 3.60 0.98
CA LEU A 213 -16.95 5.03 0.79
C LEU A 213 -15.58 5.69 0.59
N PRO A 214 -15.44 6.67 -0.32
CA PRO A 214 -14.21 7.43 -0.43
C PRO A 214 -14.07 8.41 0.74
N GLY A 215 -12.82 8.76 1.07
CA GLY A 215 -12.48 9.80 2.02
C GLY A 215 -11.65 10.89 1.36
N GLN A 216 -11.99 12.14 1.60
CA GLN A 216 -11.18 13.29 1.18
C GLN A 216 -10.07 13.52 2.19
N ILE A 217 -8.84 13.66 1.69
CA ILE A 217 -7.68 14.09 2.46
C ILE A 217 -7.61 15.61 2.42
N VAL A 218 -7.57 16.23 3.59
CA VAL A 218 -7.43 17.69 3.75
C VAL A 218 -6.15 17.95 4.53
N PRO A 219 -5.02 18.27 3.88
CA PRO A 219 -3.78 18.60 4.58
C PRO A 219 -3.93 19.86 5.43
N LEU A 220 -3.45 19.83 6.67
CA LEU A 220 -3.52 20.95 7.61
C LEU A 220 -2.15 21.62 7.73
N GLY A 221 -2.04 22.87 7.26
CA GLY A 221 -0.80 23.64 7.32
C GLY A 221 0.28 23.22 6.32
N HIS A 222 -0.02 22.32 5.39
CA HIS A 222 0.85 21.85 4.33
C HIS A 222 0.28 22.22 2.96
N GLU A 223 1.15 22.48 1.99
CA GLU A 223 0.74 22.81 0.62
C GLU A 223 0.18 21.58 -0.13
N TRP A 224 0.60 20.39 0.28
CA TRP A 224 0.20 19.11 -0.31
C TRP A 224 0.37 17.99 0.72
N TYR A 225 -0.12 16.78 0.43
CA TYR A 225 -0.09 15.62 1.33
C TYR A 225 1.30 14.97 1.35
N ASP A 226 2.24 15.60 2.06
CA ASP A 226 3.63 15.19 2.23
C ASP A 226 3.84 14.19 3.38
N PHE A 227 5.10 13.81 3.65
CA PHE A 227 5.43 12.87 4.71
C PHE A 227 4.96 13.36 6.10
N ALA A 228 5.18 14.63 6.39
CA ALA A 228 4.80 15.20 7.69
C ALA A 228 3.28 15.21 7.87
N SER A 229 2.52 15.63 6.84
CA SER A 229 1.06 15.62 6.90
C SER A 229 0.47 14.21 6.99
N LYS A 230 1.19 13.16 6.53
CA LYS A 230 0.74 11.76 6.63
C LYS A 230 0.87 11.17 8.04
N TYR A 231 1.90 11.57 8.78
CA TYR A 231 2.31 10.86 10.00
C TYR A 231 2.36 11.72 11.25
N ASP A 232 2.37 13.05 11.12
CA ASP A 232 2.32 13.95 12.28
C ASP A 232 0.90 14.02 12.84
N GLU A 233 0.78 14.11 14.16
CA GLU A 233 -0.51 14.26 14.83
C GLU A 233 -1.18 15.59 14.39
N GLY A 234 -2.38 15.48 13.79
CA GLY A 234 -3.09 16.65 13.28
C GLY A 234 -2.56 17.16 11.92
N GLY A 235 -1.76 16.39 11.18
CA GLY A 235 -1.24 16.77 9.87
C GLY A 235 -2.29 16.79 8.76
N MET A 236 -3.42 16.09 8.96
CA MET A 236 -4.54 16.07 8.00
C MET A 236 -5.89 15.83 8.68
N ASP A 237 -6.95 16.29 8.04
CA ASP A 237 -8.33 15.86 8.29
C ASP A 237 -8.79 14.85 7.24
N LEU A 238 -9.65 13.91 7.65
CA LEU A 238 -10.27 12.91 6.78
C LEU A 238 -11.80 13.09 6.79
N VAL A 239 -12.36 13.46 5.64
CA VAL A 239 -13.81 13.68 5.47
C VAL A 239 -14.43 12.50 4.72
N ILE A 240 -15.30 11.71 5.38
CA ILE A 240 -15.97 10.52 4.84
C ILE A 240 -17.50 10.64 4.97
N PRO A 241 -18.28 10.59 3.88
CA PRO A 241 -17.82 10.74 2.49
C PRO A 241 -17.36 12.18 2.20
N PRO A 242 -16.60 12.43 1.12
CA PRO A 242 -16.25 13.78 0.71
C PRO A 242 -17.48 14.59 0.27
N ASP A 243 -17.39 15.90 0.34
CA ASP A 243 -18.42 16.80 -0.17
C ASP A 243 -18.39 16.87 -1.70
N LEU A 244 -18.84 15.80 -2.34
CA LEU A 244 -18.89 15.60 -3.78
C LEU A 244 -20.27 15.11 -4.21
N PRO A 245 -20.72 15.42 -5.45
CA PRO A 245 -21.93 14.85 -6.00
C PRO A 245 -21.91 13.31 -5.98
N ALA A 246 -23.03 12.67 -5.67
CA ALA A 246 -23.14 11.21 -5.58
C ALA A 246 -22.60 10.49 -6.84
N ALA A 247 -22.87 11.05 -8.03
CA ALA A 247 -22.37 10.50 -9.29
C ALA A 247 -20.83 10.51 -9.38
N VAL A 248 -20.16 11.51 -8.77
CA VAL A 248 -18.71 11.58 -8.72
C VAL A 248 -18.15 10.58 -7.71
N ILE A 249 -18.80 10.43 -6.55
CA ILE A 249 -18.47 9.40 -5.55
C ILE A 249 -18.51 8.01 -6.19
N GLU A 250 -19.59 7.67 -6.91
CA GLU A 250 -19.71 6.41 -7.63
C GLU A 250 -18.64 6.25 -8.71
N GLN A 251 -18.27 7.34 -9.40
CA GLN A 251 -17.21 7.29 -10.41
C GLN A 251 -15.84 7.01 -9.77
N VAL A 252 -15.54 7.61 -8.62
CA VAL A 252 -14.32 7.35 -7.83
C VAL A 252 -14.27 5.88 -7.42
N GLN A 253 -15.36 5.35 -6.88
CA GLN A 253 -15.45 3.94 -6.48
C GLN A 253 -15.25 2.98 -7.67
N ARG A 254 -15.90 3.26 -8.82
CA ARG A 254 -15.72 2.47 -10.04
C ARG A 254 -14.28 2.52 -10.55
N ALA A 255 -13.66 3.70 -10.55
CA ALA A 255 -12.26 3.85 -10.98
C ALA A 255 -11.30 3.08 -10.06
N ALA A 256 -11.54 3.08 -8.74
CA ALA A 256 -10.76 2.34 -7.77
C ALA A 256 -10.88 0.82 -7.97
N VAL A 257 -12.11 0.30 -8.14
CA VAL A 257 -12.34 -1.13 -8.42
C VAL A 257 -11.71 -1.54 -9.74
N GLU A 258 -11.81 -0.71 -10.77
CA GLU A 258 -11.21 -1.02 -12.06
C GLU A 258 -9.68 -0.98 -12.01
N ALA A 259 -9.07 0.00 -11.33
CA ALA A 259 -7.62 0.04 -11.10
C ALA A 259 -7.13 -1.22 -10.38
N PHE A 260 -7.88 -1.67 -9.37
CA PHE A 260 -7.60 -2.91 -8.64
C PHE A 260 -7.65 -4.16 -9.54
N ARG A 261 -8.65 -4.24 -10.43
CA ARG A 261 -8.83 -5.36 -11.36
C ARG A 261 -7.76 -5.43 -12.44
N VAL A 262 -7.48 -4.30 -13.10
CA VAL A 262 -6.51 -4.27 -14.21
C VAL A 262 -5.06 -4.46 -13.75
N THR A 263 -4.78 -4.23 -12.46
CA THR A 263 -3.50 -4.53 -11.83
C THR A 263 -3.43 -5.96 -11.24
N GLU A 264 -4.50 -6.74 -11.38
CA GLU A 264 -4.64 -8.08 -10.83
C GLU A 264 -4.43 -8.15 -9.30
N CYS A 265 -4.80 -7.07 -8.60
CA CYS A 265 -4.79 -7.06 -7.15
C CYS A 265 -5.82 -8.03 -6.58
N GLU A 266 -5.49 -8.63 -5.44
CA GLU A 266 -6.36 -9.48 -4.63
C GLU A 266 -6.21 -9.11 -3.14
N GLY A 267 -7.23 -9.42 -2.36
CA GLY A 267 -7.26 -9.15 -0.93
C GLY A 267 -7.60 -7.71 -0.62
N MET A 268 -6.63 -6.82 -0.62
CA MET A 268 -6.83 -5.41 -0.28
C MET A 268 -5.96 -4.46 -1.11
N ALA A 269 -6.43 -3.23 -1.26
CA ALA A 269 -5.62 -2.08 -1.66
C ALA A 269 -6.31 -0.77 -1.26
N ARG A 270 -5.54 0.32 -1.13
CA ARG A 270 -6.05 1.68 -1.12
C ARG A 270 -5.69 2.34 -2.46
N VAL A 271 -6.71 2.85 -3.12
CA VAL A 271 -6.55 3.57 -4.38
C VAL A 271 -6.72 5.05 -4.12
N ASP A 272 -5.70 5.82 -4.46
CA ASP A 272 -5.64 7.25 -4.25
C ASP A 272 -5.94 7.96 -5.58
N CYS A 273 -6.90 8.87 -5.58
CA CYS A 273 -7.40 9.55 -6.77
C CYS A 273 -7.43 11.07 -6.57
N PHE A 274 -7.34 11.82 -7.66
CA PHE A 274 -7.68 13.24 -7.68
C PHE A 274 -9.02 13.45 -8.38
N VAL A 275 -9.87 14.32 -7.80
CA VAL A 275 -11.08 14.82 -8.46
C VAL A 275 -10.80 16.24 -8.93
N VAL A 276 -10.55 16.40 -10.23
CA VAL A 276 -10.16 17.64 -10.87
C VAL A 276 -11.40 18.35 -11.43
N GLY A 277 -11.52 19.66 -11.16
CA GLY A 277 -12.67 20.46 -11.62
C GLY A 277 -14.02 19.94 -11.11
N GLY A 278 -14.03 19.26 -9.98
CA GLY A 278 -15.23 18.75 -9.30
C GLY A 278 -15.90 17.53 -9.97
N SER A 279 -15.33 16.98 -11.06
CA SER A 279 -15.98 15.89 -11.79
C SER A 279 -15.04 14.88 -12.47
N ARG A 280 -13.82 15.27 -12.85
CA ARG A 280 -12.88 14.39 -13.55
C ARG A 280 -12.06 13.58 -12.54
N VAL A 281 -12.29 12.29 -12.47
CA VAL A 281 -11.52 11.37 -11.62
C VAL A 281 -10.24 10.95 -12.34
N VAL A 282 -9.11 11.07 -11.65
CA VAL A 282 -7.77 10.69 -12.14
C VAL A 282 -7.13 9.80 -11.08
N VAL A 283 -6.76 8.58 -11.44
CA VAL A 283 -6.08 7.66 -10.52
C VAL A 283 -4.62 8.09 -10.36
N ASN A 284 -4.17 8.24 -9.13
CA ASN A 284 -2.80 8.62 -8.79
C ASN A 284 -1.92 7.42 -8.54
N GLU A 285 -2.24 6.62 -7.51
CA GLU A 285 -1.49 5.43 -7.11
C GLU A 285 -2.41 4.38 -6.48
N LEU A 286 -1.89 3.15 -6.33
CA LEU A 286 -2.53 2.06 -5.64
C LEU A 286 -1.54 1.43 -4.66
N ASN A 287 -1.90 1.44 -3.37
CA ASN A 287 -1.10 0.93 -2.26
C ASN A 287 -1.61 -0.46 -1.87
N THR A 288 -0.79 -1.48 -2.08
CA THR A 288 -1.18 -2.90 -1.89
C THR A 288 -1.19 -3.32 -0.43
N ILE A 289 -0.44 -2.63 0.44
CA ILE A 289 -0.48 -2.78 1.90
C ILE A 289 -0.57 -1.38 2.52
N PRO A 290 -1.76 -0.74 2.49
CA PRO A 290 -1.93 0.59 3.07
C PRO A 290 -1.65 0.58 4.57
N GLY A 291 -1.43 1.75 5.19
CA GLY A 291 -1.33 1.87 6.64
C GLY A 291 -2.48 1.12 7.31
N PHE A 292 -2.17 0.24 8.28
CA PHE A 292 -3.10 -0.79 8.75
C PHE A 292 -3.24 -0.81 10.28
N THR A 293 -3.38 0.38 10.89
CA THR A 293 -3.90 0.50 12.27
C THR A 293 -5.42 0.69 12.24
N ALA A 294 -6.10 0.45 13.36
CA ALA A 294 -7.54 0.72 13.48
C ALA A 294 -7.90 2.21 13.20
N THR A 295 -6.93 3.12 13.33
CA THR A 295 -7.09 4.56 13.07
C THR A 295 -6.56 5.00 11.69
N SER A 296 -5.97 4.11 10.92
CA SER A 296 -5.49 4.40 9.55
C SER A 296 -6.66 4.67 8.59
N VAL A 297 -6.38 5.40 7.53
CA VAL A 297 -7.40 5.80 6.55
C VAL A 297 -8.15 4.58 6.01
N TYR A 298 -7.44 3.53 5.58
CA TYR A 298 -8.06 2.31 5.03
C TYR A 298 -9.10 1.68 6.00
N ALA A 299 -8.75 1.55 7.28
CA ALA A 299 -9.66 1.03 8.29
C ALA A 299 -10.87 1.96 8.51
N LYS A 300 -10.64 3.27 8.61
CA LYS A 300 -11.72 4.27 8.76
C LYS A 300 -12.69 4.29 7.57
N LEU A 301 -12.19 4.12 6.35
CA LEU A 301 -13.02 4.05 5.14
C LEU A 301 -13.95 2.84 5.19
N PHE A 302 -13.45 1.68 5.62
CA PHE A 302 -14.27 0.49 5.75
C PHE A 302 -15.22 0.54 6.95
N ASP A 303 -14.80 1.11 8.08
CA ASP A 303 -15.67 1.31 9.25
C ASP A 303 -16.87 2.21 8.89
N ALA A 304 -16.63 3.33 8.20
CA ALA A 304 -17.67 4.20 7.67
C ALA A 304 -18.57 3.51 6.62
N SER A 305 -18.08 2.44 6.01
CA SER A 305 -18.80 1.61 5.05
C SER A 305 -19.51 0.42 5.70
N GLY A 306 -19.51 0.33 7.04
CA GLY A 306 -20.19 -0.72 7.80
C GLY A 306 -19.37 -2.01 7.97
N VAL A 307 -18.05 -1.95 7.78
CA VAL A 307 -17.11 -3.06 8.00
C VAL A 307 -16.12 -2.67 9.10
N PRO A 308 -16.40 -2.98 10.38
CA PRO A 308 -15.49 -2.71 11.48
C PRO A 308 -14.13 -3.39 11.32
N TYR A 309 -13.10 -2.89 12.01
CA TYR A 309 -11.71 -3.33 11.82
C TYR A 309 -11.50 -4.82 12.07
N GLU A 310 -12.11 -5.40 13.10
CA GLU A 310 -12.03 -6.84 13.39
C GLU A 310 -12.67 -7.69 12.27
N GLU A 311 -13.78 -7.24 11.73
CA GLU A 311 -14.44 -7.88 10.59
C GLU A 311 -13.60 -7.73 9.31
N LEU A 312 -12.95 -6.59 9.11
CA LEU A 312 -12.04 -6.37 8.01
C LEU A 312 -10.86 -7.37 8.06
N LEU A 313 -10.25 -7.55 9.23
CA LEU A 313 -9.19 -8.55 9.44
C LEU A 313 -9.67 -9.97 9.12
N ARG A 314 -10.86 -10.33 9.61
CA ARG A 314 -11.44 -11.67 9.35
C ARG A 314 -11.66 -11.90 7.85
N ARG A 315 -12.21 -10.91 7.13
CA ARG A 315 -12.40 -10.99 5.67
C ARG A 315 -11.09 -11.13 4.93
N LEU A 316 -10.07 -10.38 5.30
CA LEU A 316 -8.76 -10.44 4.66
C LEU A 316 -8.10 -11.80 4.83
N ILE A 317 -8.17 -12.40 6.02
CA ILE A 317 -7.69 -13.76 6.28
C ILE A 317 -8.47 -14.77 5.42
N ALA A 318 -9.78 -14.66 5.37
CA ALA A 318 -10.62 -15.54 4.56
C ALA A 318 -10.29 -15.46 3.06
N LEU A 319 -10.08 -14.24 2.53
CA LEU A 319 -9.68 -14.02 1.14
C LEU A 319 -8.31 -14.63 0.82
N ALA A 320 -7.36 -14.56 1.76
CA ALA A 320 -6.04 -15.17 1.58
C ALA A 320 -6.15 -16.70 1.50
N LEU A 321 -6.93 -17.32 2.36
CA LEU A 321 -7.17 -18.77 2.36
C LEU A 321 -7.93 -19.23 1.11
N GLU A 322 -8.96 -18.48 0.68
CA GLU A 322 -9.68 -18.71 -0.58
C GLU A 322 -8.74 -18.69 -1.77
N ARG A 323 -7.85 -17.69 -1.86
CA ARG A 323 -6.85 -17.59 -2.93
C ARG A 323 -5.92 -18.80 -2.92
N GLN A 324 -5.42 -19.21 -1.76
CA GLN A 324 -4.54 -20.36 -1.62
C GLN A 324 -5.25 -21.66 -2.05
N GLU A 325 -6.50 -21.88 -1.60
CA GLU A 325 -7.29 -23.04 -2.02
C GLU A 325 -7.51 -23.08 -3.53
N ARG A 326 -7.81 -21.91 -4.14
CA ARG A 326 -8.02 -21.81 -5.58
C ARG A 326 -6.74 -22.14 -6.36
N ARG A 327 -5.58 -21.62 -5.91
CA ARG A 327 -4.28 -21.84 -6.56
C ARG A 327 -3.77 -23.26 -6.38
N SER A 328 -4.05 -23.92 -5.25
CA SER A 328 -3.64 -25.31 -4.99
C SER A 328 -4.28 -26.33 -5.96
N LYS A 329 -5.35 -25.94 -6.67
CA LYS A 329 -6.01 -26.76 -7.68
C LYS A 329 -5.37 -26.67 -9.06
N LEU A 330 -4.43 -25.70 -9.27
CA LEU A 330 -3.72 -25.56 -10.52
C LEU A 330 -2.63 -26.63 -10.66
N GLN A 331 -2.41 -27.10 -11.88
CA GLN A 331 -1.37 -28.06 -12.23
C GLN A 331 -0.28 -27.34 -13.03
N TYR A 332 0.96 -27.52 -12.64
CA TYR A 332 2.13 -26.91 -13.28
C TYR A 332 3.02 -27.99 -13.91
#